data_c6eefdb6b876b5c6ee41e8b319188a51
#
_entry.id   c6eefdb6b876b5c6ee41e8b319188a51
#
_cell.length_a   1.000
_cell.length_b   1.000
_cell.length_c   1.000
_cell.angle_alpha   90.00
_cell.angle_beta   90.00
_cell.angle_gamma   90.00
#
_symmetry.space_group_name_H-M   'P 1'
#
loop_
_entity.id
_entity.type
_entity.pdbx_description
1 polymer ?
#
loop_
_entity_poly.entity_id
_entity_poly.type
_entity_poly.pdbx_seq_one_letter_code
_entity_poly.pdbx_strand_id
1 'polypeptide(L)'
;AGTGSFIEEQGRRFEGVEDVAQLGRSALDADGSAALGQHCSIFMAEVIDEAVAADVSRERIVAGLYESVVQNYLNRVKGSRSVGEVVFCQGMPFASDALAAAVARRTGAEVIVPPSPGTVGALGIALLAADELAVAEQPVLDGRRFLGAQVESKDTFVCKSVSGCGGGGNKCRIDRLTTVLEDDRRRFTWGGSCSLYDKGTRTRKLPDGAPHPFRERAELGDLAGATTVAI
;
A
#
# COMPACT_ATOMS: atom_id res chain seq x y z
N ALA A 1 2.92 9.52 -1.72
CA ALA A 1 3.92 8.64 -1.10
C ALA A 1 3.26 7.82 -0.01
N GLY A 2 3.65 6.55 0.17
CA GLY A 2 3.17 5.71 1.26
C GLY A 2 3.86 6.03 2.58
N THR A 3 3.33 5.49 3.67
CA THR A 3 3.89 5.68 5.03
C THR A 3 5.37 5.31 5.12
N GLY A 4 5.78 4.18 4.50
CA GLY A 4 7.18 3.74 4.47
C GLY A 4 8.08 4.76 3.76
N SER A 5 7.69 5.21 2.57
CA SER A 5 8.46 6.22 1.82
C SER A 5 8.59 7.54 2.56
N PHE A 6 7.55 7.95 3.31
CA PHE A 6 7.60 9.14 4.15
C PHE A 6 8.65 8.99 5.25
N ILE A 7 8.65 7.86 5.96
CA ILE A 7 9.62 7.59 7.03
C ILE A 7 11.06 7.53 6.47
N GLU A 8 11.26 6.85 5.34
CA GLU A 8 12.57 6.77 4.67
C GLU A 8 13.08 8.13 4.22
N GLU A 9 12.21 8.95 3.61
CA GLU A 9 12.57 10.28 3.13
C GLU A 9 13.02 11.19 4.26
N GLN A 10 12.28 11.21 5.36
CA GLN A 10 12.65 12.01 6.53
C GLN A 10 13.85 11.42 7.26
N GLY A 11 13.98 10.09 7.30
CA GLY A 11 15.11 9.39 7.90
C GLY A 11 16.47 9.74 7.28
N ARG A 12 16.50 9.97 5.96
CA ARG A 12 17.72 10.38 5.22
C ARG A 12 18.28 11.74 5.61
N ARG A 13 17.53 12.54 6.36
CA ARG A 13 17.97 13.85 6.86
C ARG A 13 18.89 13.72 8.09
N PHE A 14 18.91 12.54 8.73
CA PHE A 14 19.73 12.29 9.90
C PHE A 14 21.05 11.64 9.49
N GLU A 15 22.17 12.26 9.80
CA GLU A 15 23.51 11.70 9.56
C GLU A 15 23.68 10.35 10.26
N GLY A 16 24.32 9.40 9.58
CA GLY A 16 24.62 8.07 10.13
C GLY A 16 23.41 7.14 10.23
N VAL A 17 22.26 7.47 9.60
CA VAL A 17 21.15 6.54 9.39
C VAL A 17 21.33 5.83 8.07
N GLU A 18 21.66 4.55 8.13
CA GLU A 18 21.87 3.72 6.93
C GLU A 18 20.57 3.06 6.46
N ASP A 19 19.68 2.76 7.41
CA ASP A 19 18.41 2.09 7.12
C ASP A 19 17.26 2.49 8.08
N VAL A 20 16.04 2.12 7.70
CA VAL A 20 14.81 2.38 8.48
C VAL A 20 14.78 1.61 9.81
N ALA A 21 15.46 0.47 9.90
CA ALA A 21 15.50 -0.30 11.14
C ALA A 21 16.34 0.44 12.20
N GLN A 22 17.45 1.04 11.80
CA GLN A 22 18.25 1.90 12.68
C GLN A 22 17.46 3.13 13.15
N LEU A 23 16.73 3.75 12.23
CA LEU A 23 15.84 4.87 12.56
C LEU A 23 14.78 4.43 13.61
N GLY A 24 14.18 3.26 13.42
CA GLY A 24 13.21 2.71 14.36
C GLY A 24 13.81 2.46 15.76
N ARG A 25 15.02 1.92 15.84
CA ARG A 25 15.73 1.75 17.12
C ARG A 25 15.94 3.09 17.81
N SER A 26 16.40 4.10 17.07
CA SER A 26 16.58 5.45 17.62
C SER A 26 15.29 6.02 18.22
N ALA A 27 14.14 5.77 17.57
CA ALA A 27 12.85 6.19 18.10
C ALA A 27 12.44 5.46 19.39
N LEU A 28 12.82 4.19 19.53
CA LEU A 28 12.51 3.39 20.72
C LEU A 28 13.40 3.74 21.92
N ASP A 29 14.62 4.20 21.68
CA ASP A 29 15.57 4.63 22.70
C ASP A 29 15.25 6.04 23.26
N ALA A 30 14.28 6.75 22.65
CA ALA A 30 13.93 8.10 23.07
C ALA A 30 13.18 8.12 24.42
N ASP A 31 13.53 9.05 25.26
CA ASP A 31 12.86 9.35 26.54
C ASP A 31 11.53 10.11 26.39
N GLY A 32 11.15 10.42 25.16
CA GLY A 32 9.93 11.12 24.79
C GLY A 32 9.86 11.37 23.28
N SER A 33 8.83 12.07 22.82
CA SER A 33 8.67 12.41 21.43
C SER A 33 8.53 13.92 21.22
N ALA A 34 9.15 14.46 20.15
CA ALA A 34 8.95 15.84 19.76
C ALA A 34 7.53 16.02 19.16
N ALA A 35 6.89 17.14 19.45
CA ALA A 35 5.56 17.46 18.93
C ALA A 35 5.65 18.04 17.50
N LEU A 36 5.86 17.19 16.51
CA LEU A 36 6.05 17.61 15.12
C LEU A 36 4.75 17.92 14.36
N GLY A 37 3.58 17.56 14.91
CA GLY A 37 2.29 17.79 14.24
C GLY A 37 2.04 16.87 13.04
N GLN A 38 1.15 17.32 12.14
CA GLN A 38 0.71 16.54 10.96
C GLN A 38 1.03 17.31 9.69
N HIS A 39 2.10 16.94 9.02
CA HIS A 39 2.58 17.61 7.82
C HIS A 39 2.81 16.62 6.68
N CYS A 40 2.78 17.09 5.43
CA CYS A 40 3.29 16.33 4.30
C CYS A 40 4.83 16.30 4.34
N SER A 41 5.45 15.44 3.52
CA SER A 41 6.91 15.26 3.53
C SER A 41 7.70 16.57 3.41
N ILE A 42 7.22 17.52 2.61
CA ILE A 42 7.91 18.79 2.38
C ILE A 42 7.90 19.63 3.66
N PHE A 43 6.74 19.89 4.21
CA PHE A 43 6.61 20.71 5.43
C PHE A 43 7.15 20.01 6.67
N MET A 44 7.12 18.67 6.74
CA MET A 44 7.75 17.93 7.82
C MET A 44 9.26 18.18 7.87
N ALA A 45 9.87 18.35 6.71
CA ALA A 45 11.29 18.69 6.63
C ALA A 45 11.63 19.98 7.37
N GLU A 46 10.83 21.02 7.14
CA GLU A 46 11.00 22.32 7.82
C GLU A 46 10.77 22.19 9.34
N VAL A 47 9.77 21.46 9.77
CA VAL A 47 9.49 21.24 11.19
C VAL A 47 10.62 20.45 11.88
N ILE A 48 11.23 19.49 11.18
CA ILE A 48 12.41 18.78 11.69
C ILE A 48 13.60 19.75 11.83
N ASP A 49 13.85 20.59 10.82
CA ASP A 49 14.93 21.56 10.86
C ASP A 49 14.74 22.58 12.00
N GLU A 50 13.51 23.03 12.25
CA GLU A 50 13.16 23.87 13.40
C GLU A 50 13.41 23.15 14.75
N ALA A 51 13.05 21.88 14.86
CA ALA A 51 13.29 21.09 16.08
C ALA A 51 14.79 20.89 16.33
N VAL A 52 15.58 20.65 15.28
CA VAL A 52 17.05 20.58 15.37
C VAL A 52 17.64 21.91 15.83
N ALA A 53 17.15 23.02 15.26
CA ALA A 53 17.59 24.37 15.65
C ALA A 53 17.21 24.71 17.10
N ALA A 54 16.17 24.11 17.63
CA ALA A 54 15.74 24.21 19.04
C ALA A 54 16.47 23.24 19.99
N ASP A 55 17.53 22.57 19.52
CA ASP A 55 18.36 21.63 20.29
C ASP A 55 17.56 20.41 20.83
N VAL A 56 16.49 20.02 20.10
CA VAL A 56 15.75 18.79 20.44
C VAL A 56 16.59 17.59 20.01
N SER A 57 16.74 16.60 20.89
CA SER A 57 17.53 15.42 20.58
C SER A 57 16.98 14.67 19.37
N ARG A 58 17.87 14.06 18.62
CA ARG A 58 17.55 13.28 17.42
C ARG A 58 16.54 12.17 17.72
N GLU A 59 16.74 11.43 18.80
CA GLU A 59 15.90 10.33 19.22
C GLU A 59 14.45 10.81 19.43
N ARG A 60 14.28 11.95 20.08
CA ARG A 60 12.96 12.56 20.30
C ARG A 60 12.32 13.05 19.01
N ILE A 61 13.10 13.61 18.08
CA ILE A 61 12.61 14.03 16.74
C ILE A 61 12.16 12.80 15.96
N VAL A 62 12.94 11.73 15.95
CA VAL A 62 12.59 10.49 15.24
C VAL A 62 11.36 9.83 15.87
N ALA A 63 11.25 9.77 17.21
CA ALA A 63 10.04 9.31 17.87
C ALA A 63 8.81 10.15 17.49
N GLY A 64 8.98 11.48 17.43
CA GLY A 64 7.94 12.41 16.98
C GLY A 64 7.51 12.19 15.53
N LEU A 65 8.42 11.77 14.66
CA LEU A 65 8.12 11.43 13.27
C LEU A 65 7.15 10.23 13.20
N TYR A 66 7.40 9.16 13.94
CA TYR A 66 6.50 8.01 14.02
C TYR A 66 5.14 8.37 14.62
N GLU A 67 5.12 9.20 15.64
CA GLU A 67 3.88 9.71 16.24
C GLU A 67 3.07 10.58 15.27
N SER A 68 3.73 11.42 14.47
CA SER A 68 3.10 12.23 13.42
C SER A 68 2.39 11.37 12.38
N VAL A 69 3.01 10.26 11.96
CA VAL A 69 2.40 9.28 11.04
C VAL A 69 1.10 8.73 11.62
N VAL A 70 1.14 8.27 12.87
CA VAL A 70 -0.05 7.71 13.55
C VAL A 70 -1.13 8.77 13.71
N GLN A 71 -0.77 9.96 14.14
CA GLN A 71 -1.70 11.08 14.30
C GLN A 71 -2.39 11.46 12.98
N ASN A 72 -1.63 11.48 11.88
CA ASN A 72 -2.18 11.73 10.55
C ASN A 72 -3.18 10.65 10.14
N TYR A 73 -2.86 9.38 10.39
CA TYR A 73 -3.76 8.26 10.12
C TYR A 73 -5.06 8.36 10.95
N LEU A 74 -4.95 8.57 12.25
CA LEU A 74 -6.08 8.65 13.15
C LEU A 74 -7.03 9.82 12.81
N ASN A 75 -6.50 10.96 12.43
CA ASN A 75 -7.28 12.15 12.18
C ASN A 75 -7.84 12.25 10.75
N ARG A 76 -7.12 11.73 9.76
CA ARG A 76 -7.48 11.93 8.35
C ARG A 76 -7.97 10.67 7.66
N VAL A 77 -7.47 9.50 8.05
CA VAL A 77 -7.80 8.24 7.37
C VAL A 77 -8.88 7.48 8.14
N LYS A 78 -8.70 7.31 9.45
CA LYS A 78 -9.68 6.65 10.31
C LYS A 78 -11.03 7.40 10.33
N GLY A 79 -10.98 8.72 10.27
CA GLY A 79 -12.17 9.56 10.37
C GLY A 79 -12.87 9.42 11.73
N SER A 80 -14.20 9.38 11.72
CA SER A 80 -15.04 9.28 12.92
C SER A 80 -15.13 7.88 13.52
N ARG A 81 -14.50 6.86 12.92
CA ARG A 81 -14.55 5.50 13.47
C ARG A 81 -13.82 5.43 14.81
N SER A 82 -14.35 4.61 15.73
CA SER A 82 -13.65 4.30 16.99
C SER A 82 -12.45 3.37 16.73
N VAL A 83 -11.47 3.45 17.62
CA VAL A 83 -10.39 2.46 17.73
C VAL A 83 -10.85 1.43 18.76
N GLY A 84 -10.70 0.13 18.45
CA GLY A 84 -11.01 -0.95 19.39
C GLY A 84 -9.94 -1.09 20.48
N GLU A 85 -10.15 -2.02 21.41
CA GLU A 85 -9.21 -2.34 22.46
C GLU A 85 -7.95 -3.05 21.93
N VAL A 86 -8.08 -3.75 20.80
CA VAL A 86 -7.00 -4.45 20.11
C VAL A 86 -6.88 -3.90 18.70
N VAL A 87 -5.66 -3.54 18.29
CA VAL A 87 -5.34 -3.04 16.95
C VAL A 87 -4.37 -3.99 16.27
N PHE A 88 -4.81 -4.59 15.18
CA PHE A 88 -3.96 -5.44 14.34
C PHE A 88 -3.29 -4.59 13.26
N CYS A 89 -1.95 -4.55 13.27
CA CYS A 89 -1.16 -3.73 12.38
C CYS A 89 -0.43 -4.58 11.34
N GLN A 90 -0.56 -4.22 10.06
CA GLN A 90 0.11 -4.92 8.96
C GLN A 90 0.74 -3.93 7.97
N GLY A 91 1.67 -4.41 7.16
CA GLY A 91 2.42 -3.64 6.19
C GLY A 91 3.89 -3.47 6.58
N MET A 92 4.76 -3.24 5.60
CA MET A 92 6.21 -3.12 5.81
C MET A 92 6.64 -2.09 6.87
N PRO A 93 5.94 -0.94 7.05
CA PRO A 93 6.31 0.01 8.11
C PRO A 93 6.28 -0.59 9.53
N PHE A 94 5.52 -1.67 9.73
CA PHE A 94 5.45 -2.41 11.01
C PHE A 94 6.51 -3.51 11.14
N ALA A 95 7.46 -3.61 10.21
CA ALA A 95 8.66 -4.41 10.42
C ALA A 95 9.58 -3.84 11.52
N SER A 96 9.39 -2.57 11.87
CA SER A 96 10.00 -1.92 13.03
C SER A 96 8.95 -1.72 14.13
N ASP A 97 9.32 -2.03 15.38
CA ASP A 97 8.45 -1.87 16.54
C ASP A 97 8.12 -0.39 16.85
N ALA A 98 8.89 0.55 16.32
CA ALA A 98 8.70 1.98 16.57
C ALA A 98 7.31 2.49 16.17
N LEU A 99 6.81 2.06 15.00
CA LEU A 99 5.47 2.45 14.56
C LEU A 99 4.38 1.79 15.42
N ALA A 100 4.56 0.52 15.78
CA ALA A 100 3.65 -0.20 16.66
C ALA A 100 3.59 0.46 18.05
N ALA A 101 4.74 0.83 18.62
CA ALA A 101 4.83 1.56 19.87
C ALA A 101 4.14 2.93 19.80
N ALA A 102 4.28 3.66 18.68
CA ALA A 102 3.59 4.92 18.48
C ALA A 102 2.06 4.72 18.39
N VAL A 103 1.58 3.64 17.72
CA VAL A 103 0.15 3.29 17.71
C VAL A 103 -0.36 3.03 19.13
N ALA A 104 0.34 2.18 19.89
CA ALA A 104 -0.05 1.84 21.27
C ALA A 104 -0.12 3.09 22.15
N ARG A 105 0.89 3.96 22.11
CA ARG A 105 0.90 5.21 22.88
C ARG A 105 -0.25 6.14 22.53
N ARG A 106 -0.57 6.26 21.25
CA ARG A 106 -1.61 7.18 20.77
C ARG A 106 -3.03 6.69 20.95
N THR A 107 -3.24 5.39 20.97
CA THR A 107 -4.58 4.78 21.04
C THR A 107 -4.90 4.22 22.42
N GLY A 108 -3.89 3.87 23.21
CA GLY A 108 -4.04 3.09 24.45
C GLY A 108 -4.46 1.65 24.22
N ALA A 109 -4.50 1.19 22.97
CA ALA A 109 -4.92 -0.14 22.59
C ALA A 109 -3.77 -1.15 22.67
N GLU A 110 -4.10 -2.41 22.83
CA GLU A 110 -3.17 -3.52 22.59
C GLU A 110 -2.85 -3.59 21.11
N VAL A 111 -1.56 -3.61 20.75
CA VAL A 111 -1.13 -3.65 19.35
C VAL A 111 -0.55 -5.00 19.02
N ILE A 112 -1.12 -5.66 18.04
CA ILE A 112 -0.64 -6.94 17.50
C ILE A 112 -0.02 -6.71 16.13
N VAL A 113 1.27 -7.07 16.02
CA VAL A 113 1.98 -7.11 14.74
C VAL A 113 2.28 -8.55 14.40
N PRO A 114 1.77 -9.08 13.28
CA PRO A 114 2.01 -10.47 12.89
C PRO A 114 3.48 -10.67 12.46
N PRO A 115 3.98 -11.91 12.50
CA PRO A 115 5.23 -12.25 11.83
C PRO A 115 5.17 -11.86 10.34
N SER A 116 6.24 -11.23 9.84
CA SER A 116 6.32 -10.78 8.44
C SER A 116 5.16 -9.86 8.02
N PRO A 117 4.96 -8.72 8.70
CA PRO A 117 3.77 -7.88 8.53
C PRO A 117 3.59 -7.36 7.10
N GLY A 118 4.67 -7.27 6.31
CA GLY A 118 4.64 -6.83 4.91
C GLY A 118 3.99 -7.83 3.95
N THR A 119 3.82 -9.09 4.34
CA THR A 119 3.28 -10.15 3.47
C THR A 119 1.84 -10.55 3.82
N VAL A 120 1.29 -10.01 4.89
CA VAL A 120 -0.07 -10.38 5.37
C VAL A 120 -1.15 -10.12 4.34
N GLY A 121 -1.03 -9.01 3.59
CA GLY A 121 -1.96 -8.72 2.50
C GLY A 121 -1.91 -9.76 1.37
N ALA A 122 -0.72 -10.24 1.03
CA ALA A 122 -0.56 -11.31 0.05
C ALA A 122 -1.12 -12.65 0.55
N LEU A 123 -0.92 -12.96 1.84
CA LEU A 123 -1.54 -14.13 2.47
C LEU A 123 -3.06 -14.04 2.45
N GLY A 124 -3.62 -12.88 2.81
CA GLY A 124 -5.06 -12.66 2.82
C GLY A 124 -5.69 -12.85 1.44
N ILE A 125 -5.08 -12.27 0.39
CA ILE A 125 -5.61 -12.46 -0.96
C ILE A 125 -5.45 -13.90 -1.46
N ALA A 126 -4.40 -14.61 -1.04
CA ALA A 126 -4.22 -16.02 -1.38
C ALA A 126 -5.28 -16.89 -0.74
N LEU A 127 -5.66 -16.62 0.52
CA LEU A 127 -6.74 -17.33 1.21
C LEU A 127 -8.09 -17.07 0.52
N LEU A 128 -8.42 -15.83 0.21
CA LEU A 128 -9.63 -15.47 -0.52
C LEU A 128 -9.69 -16.15 -1.90
N ALA A 129 -8.56 -16.14 -2.62
CA ALA A 129 -8.48 -16.81 -3.92
C ALA A 129 -8.65 -18.35 -3.79
N ALA A 130 -8.12 -18.95 -2.73
CA ALA A 130 -8.29 -20.37 -2.47
C ALA A 130 -9.77 -20.75 -2.22
N ASP A 131 -10.48 -19.92 -1.44
CA ASP A 131 -11.90 -20.13 -1.19
C ASP A 131 -12.74 -20.01 -2.48
N GLU A 132 -12.45 -19.03 -3.31
CA GLU A 132 -13.14 -18.87 -4.60
C GLU A 132 -12.78 -19.97 -5.60
N LEU A 133 -11.53 -20.42 -5.65
CA LEU A 133 -11.09 -21.49 -6.54
C LEU A 133 -11.67 -22.86 -6.14
N ALA A 134 -11.90 -23.09 -4.86
CA ALA A 134 -12.58 -24.31 -4.39
C ALA A 134 -13.98 -24.47 -4.99
N VAL A 135 -14.64 -23.36 -5.35
CA VAL A 135 -15.96 -23.35 -5.98
C VAL A 135 -15.89 -23.48 -7.51
N ALA A 136 -14.75 -23.14 -8.13
CA ALA A 136 -14.67 -22.89 -9.57
C ALA A 136 -13.98 -23.99 -10.40
N GLU A 137 -13.53 -25.11 -9.85
CA GLU A 137 -12.78 -26.18 -10.56
C GLU A 137 -11.65 -25.64 -11.46
N GLN A 138 -10.87 -24.68 -10.98
CA GLN A 138 -9.78 -24.10 -11.75
C GLN A 138 -8.51 -24.95 -11.67
N PRO A 139 -7.68 -25.00 -12.74
CA PRO A 139 -6.42 -25.71 -12.67
C PRO A 139 -5.50 -25.07 -11.63
N VAL A 140 -4.93 -25.91 -10.77
CA VAL A 140 -3.97 -25.45 -9.75
C VAL A 140 -2.76 -24.84 -10.43
N LEU A 141 -2.35 -23.67 -9.97
CA LEU A 141 -1.13 -23.02 -10.44
C LEU A 141 0.09 -23.85 -10.02
N ASP A 142 0.87 -24.31 -10.99
CA ASP A 142 2.18 -24.89 -10.72
C ASP A 142 3.17 -23.78 -10.34
N GLY A 143 3.41 -23.62 -9.04
CA GLY A 143 4.33 -22.61 -8.53
C GLY A 143 5.78 -22.79 -9.00
N ARG A 144 6.23 -24.00 -9.21
CA ARG A 144 7.61 -24.27 -9.72
C ARG A 144 7.73 -23.83 -11.16
N ARG A 145 6.72 -24.16 -11.98
CA ARG A 145 6.64 -23.71 -13.35
C ARG A 145 6.58 -22.19 -13.44
N PHE A 146 5.79 -21.53 -12.58
CA PHE A 146 5.73 -20.07 -12.50
C PHE A 146 7.09 -19.43 -12.17
N LEU A 147 7.83 -20.01 -11.20
CA LEU A 147 9.17 -19.53 -10.83
C LEU A 147 10.21 -19.76 -11.92
N GLY A 148 9.98 -20.70 -12.84
CA GLY A 148 10.83 -20.94 -14.01
C GLY A 148 10.63 -19.91 -15.14
N ALA A 149 9.63 -19.03 -15.03
CA ALA A 149 9.37 -18.04 -16.05
C ALA A 149 10.49 -16.98 -16.09
N GLN A 150 11.02 -16.72 -17.28
CA GLN A 150 12.05 -15.73 -17.51
C GLN A 150 11.48 -14.51 -18.22
N VAL A 151 11.94 -13.32 -17.81
CA VAL A 151 11.63 -12.08 -18.51
C VAL A 151 12.61 -11.93 -19.68
N GLU A 152 12.10 -12.09 -20.91
CA GLU A 152 12.90 -11.91 -22.12
C GLU A 152 13.10 -10.44 -22.45
N SER A 153 12.04 -9.64 -22.34
CA SER A 153 12.11 -8.19 -22.58
C SER A 153 11.07 -7.42 -21.76
N LYS A 154 11.46 -6.22 -21.37
CA LYS A 154 10.54 -5.22 -20.80
C LYS A 154 10.80 -3.91 -21.51
N ASP A 155 9.78 -3.41 -22.20
CA ASP A 155 9.87 -2.14 -22.91
C ASP A 155 8.58 -1.32 -22.77
N THR A 156 8.62 -0.07 -23.21
CA THR A 156 7.48 0.83 -23.19
C THR A 156 7.31 1.49 -24.56
N PHE A 157 6.06 1.75 -24.93
CA PHE A 157 5.76 2.51 -26.13
C PHE A 157 4.61 3.48 -25.90
N VAL A 158 4.47 4.44 -26.79
CA VAL A 158 3.39 5.43 -26.75
C VAL A 158 2.22 4.92 -27.58
N CYS A 159 1.02 4.88 -27.00
CA CYS A 159 -0.20 4.55 -27.69
C CYS A 159 -0.47 5.55 -28.84
N LYS A 160 -0.67 5.04 -30.04
CA LYS A 160 -1.04 5.81 -31.24
C LYS A 160 -2.51 5.67 -31.61
N SER A 161 -3.27 4.86 -30.87
CA SER A 161 -4.68 4.61 -31.14
C SER A 161 -5.53 5.76 -30.62
N VAL A 162 -6.59 6.05 -31.35
CA VAL A 162 -7.67 6.97 -30.96
C VAL A 162 -8.93 6.21 -30.51
N SER A 163 -9.00 4.89 -30.74
CA SER A 163 -10.07 4.04 -30.24
C SER A 163 -9.89 3.81 -28.73
N GLY A 164 -10.95 3.84 -27.96
CA GLY A 164 -10.91 3.63 -26.52
C GLY A 164 -10.74 4.91 -25.69
N CYS A 165 -10.16 5.97 -26.23
CA CYS A 165 -10.10 7.28 -25.60
C CYS A 165 -11.09 8.30 -26.20
N GLY A 166 -12.13 7.82 -26.88
CA GLY A 166 -13.15 8.69 -27.47
C GLY A 166 -12.65 9.62 -28.56
N GLY A 167 -11.55 9.26 -29.26
CA GLY A 167 -10.95 10.07 -30.32
C GLY A 167 -9.90 11.08 -29.83
N GLY A 168 -9.68 11.21 -28.52
CA GLY A 168 -8.79 12.22 -27.92
C GLY A 168 -7.29 12.00 -28.15
N GLY A 169 -6.87 10.80 -28.53
CA GLY A 169 -5.47 10.49 -28.84
C GLY A 169 -4.51 10.80 -27.68
N ASN A 170 -4.80 10.30 -26.47
CA ASN A 170 -4.13 10.68 -25.21
C ASN A 170 -2.62 10.35 -25.15
N LYS A 171 -2.07 9.67 -26.17
CA LYS A 171 -0.65 9.28 -26.24
C LYS A 171 -0.14 8.61 -24.96
N CYS A 172 -0.96 7.75 -24.35
CA CYS A 172 -0.64 7.07 -23.11
C CYS A 172 0.63 6.23 -23.25
N ARG A 173 1.43 6.18 -22.20
CA ARG A 173 2.53 5.23 -22.07
C ARG A 173 1.96 3.84 -21.79
N ILE A 174 2.39 2.85 -22.58
CA ILE A 174 2.00 1.45 -22.44
C ILE A 174 3.24 0.64 -22.13
N ASP A 175 3.19 -0.14 -21.07
CA ASP A 175 4.24 -1.07 -20.71
C ASP A 175 4.01 -2.41 -21.41
N ARG A 176 5.08 -3.05 -21.84
CA ARG A 176 5.07 -4.35 -22.49
C ARG A 176 6.12 -5.26 -21.84
N LEU A 177 5.68 -6.44 -21.47
CA LEU A 177 6.50 -7.49 -20.88
C LEU A 177 6.40 -8.73 -21.78
N THR A 178 7.54 -9.30 -22.17
CA THR A 178 7.61 -10.60 -22.81
C THR A 178 8.25 -11.58 -21.85
N THR A 179 7.57 -12.69 -21.59
CA THR A 179 8.05 -13.77 -20.75
C THR A 179 8.18 -15.05 -21.56
N VAL A 180 9.14 -15.87 -21.19
CA VAL A 180 9.36 -17.21 -21.73
C VAL A 180 9.29 -18.20 -20.57
N LEU A 181 8.49 -19.24 -20.76
CA LEU A 181 8.37 -20.35 -19.85
C LEU A 181 8.45 -21.64 -20.68
N GLU A 182 9.56 -22.35 -20.57
CA GLU A 182 9.88 -23.46 -21.49
C GLU A 182 9.83 -22.98 -22.95
N ASP A 183 8.96 -23.56 -23.77
CA ASP A 183 8.77 -23.15 -25.18
C ASP A 183 7.60 -22.14 -25.36
N ASP A 184 6.91 -21.76 -24.27
CA ASP A 184 5.77 -20.85 -24.30
C ASP A 184 6.22 -19.39 -24.12
N ARG A 185 6.14 -18.63 -25.20
CA ARG A 185 6.47 -17.21 -25.21
C ARG A 185 5.21 -16.37 -25.14
N ARG A 186 5.04 -15.61 -24.04
CA ARG A 186 3.87 -14.76 -23.82
C ARG A 186 4.23 -13.29 -23.78
N ARG A 187 3.33 -12.49 -24.33
CA ARG A 187 3.44 -11.03 -24.32
C ARG A 187 2.27 -10.43 -23.57
N PHE A 188 2.58 -9.60 -22.58
CA PHE A 188 1.64 -8.85 -21.79
C PHE A 188 1.79 -7.37 -22.07
N THR A 189 0.68 -6.65 -22.13
CA THR A 189 0.65 -5.19 -22.25
C THR A 189 -0.34 -4.63 -21.25
N TRP A 190 0.00 -3.50 -20.64
CA TRP A 190 -0.88 -2.81 -19.70
C TRP A 190 -0.58 -1.32 -19.66
N GLY A 191 -1.45 -0.54 -19.02
CA GLY A 191 -1.34 0.89 -18.86
C GLY A 191 -2.22 1.69 -19.80
N GLY A 192 -2.20 2.99 -19.60
CA GLY A 192 -3.09 3.92 -20.29
C GLY A 192 -4.38 4.19 -19.55
N SER A 193 -5.13 5.19 -20.03
CA SER A 193 -6.40 5.63 -19.43
C SER A 193 -7.60 4.78 -19.85
N CYS A 194 -7.41 3.82 -20.75
CA CYS A 194 -8.43 2.89 -21.21
C CYS A 194 -7.88 1.46 -21.24
N SER A 195 -8.76 0.48 -21.24
CA SER A 195 -8.37 -0.94 -21.22
C SER A 195 -7.98 -1.51 -22.59
N LEU A 196 -7.62 -0.67 -23.57
CA LEU A 196 -7.28 -1.12 -24.93
C LEU A 196 -6.12 -2.12 -24.94
N TYR A 197 -5.14 -1.90 -24.06
CA TYR A 197 -3.92 -2.72 -23.96
C TYR A 197 -3.93 -3.68 -22.78
N ASP A 198 -4.94 -3.65 -21.91
CA ASP A 198 -5.07 -4.57 -20.78
C ASP A 198 -5.57 -5.96 -21.22
N LYS A 199 -5.10 -6.43 -22.36
CA LYS A 199 -5.57 -7.67 -22.99
C LYS A 199 -4.84 -8.93 -22.49
N GLY A 200 -4.13 -8.83 -21.39
CA GLY A 200 -3.48 -10.01 -20.84
C GLY A 200 -4.48 -10.93 -20.14
N THR A 201 -5.23 -11.76 -20.79
CA THR A 201 -6.09 -12.81 -20.23
C THR A 201 -7.62 -12.62 -20.30
N ARG A 202 -8.14 -11.66 -21.03
CA ARG A 202 -9.60 -11.57 -21.23
C ARG A 202 -10.19 -12.65 -22.16
N THR A 203 -9.79 -13.89 -22.02
CA THR A 203 -10.45 -15.01 -22.70
C THR A 203 -11.53 -15.67 -21.87
N ARG A 204 -11.71 -15.28 -20.61
CA ARG A 204 -12.86 -15.71 -19.81
C ARG A 204 -13.65 -14.50 -19.32
N LYS A 205 -14.95 -14.48 -19.59
CA LYS A 205 -15.88 -13.69 -18.79
C LYS A 205 -15.67 -14.12 -17.34
N LEU A 206 -15.49 -13.14 -16.47
CA LEU A 206 -15.59 -13.41 -15.03
C LEU A 206 -16.90 -14.14 -14.79
N PRO A 207 -16.93 -15.16 -13.92
CA PRO A 207 -18.17 -15.81 -13.53
C PRO A 207 -19.21 -14.75 -13.15
N ASP A 208 -20.48 -14.97 -13.45
CA ASP A 208 -21.55 -14.01 -13.09
C ASP A 208 -21.63 -13.75 -11.58
N GLY A 209 -20.98 -14.59 -10.76
CA GLY A 209 -20.81 -14.42 -9.32
C GLY A 209 -19.54 -13.67 -8.90
N ALA A 210 -18.73 -13.14 -9.85
CA ALA A 210 -17.56 -12.37 -9.46
C ALA A 210 -17.97 -11.10 -8.71
N PRO A 211 -17.28 -10.74 -7.60
CA PRO A 211 -17.57 -9.53 -6.85
C PRO A 211 -17.54 -8.30 -7.77
N HIS A 212 -18.62 -7.52 -7.73
CA HIS A 212 -18.72 -6.28 -8.48
C HIS A 212 -18.90 -5.13 -7.50
N PRO A 213 -17.83 -4.42 -7.11
CA PRO A 213 -17.84 -3.48 -6.01
C PRO A 213 -18.92 -2.39 -6.10
N PHE A 214 -19.23 -1.95 -7.31
CA PHE A 214 -20.26 -0.92 -7.51
C PHE A 214 -21.68 -1.47 -7.37
N ARG A 215 -21.92 -2.71 -7.82
CA ARG A 215 -23.22 -3.38 -7.67
C ARG A 215 -23.47 -3.74 -6.21
N GLU A 216 -22.50 -4.34 -5.54
CA GLU A 216 -22.58 -4.69 -4.12
C GLU A 216 -22.77 -3.45 -3.24
N ARG A 217 -22.10 -2.34 -3.58
CA ARG A 217 -22.32 -1.07 -2.89
C ARG A 217 -23.74 -0.55 -3.07
N ALA A 218 -24.32 -0.65 -4.27
CA ALA A 218 -25.68 -0.24 -4.54
C ALA A 218 -26.68 -1.14 -3.76
N GLU A 219 -26.49 -2.46 -3.80
CA GLU A 219 -27.32 -3.42 -3.07
C GLU A 219 -27.26 -3.17 -1.54
N LEU A 220 -26.08 -2.88 -0.98
CA LEU A 220 -25.93 -2.51 0.44
C LEU A 220 -26.63 -1.18 0.77
N GLY A 221 -26.61 -0.23 -0.16
CA GLY A 221 -27.33 1.05 -0.03
C GLY A 221 -28.85 0.83 0.01
N ASP A 222 -29.35 -0.05 -0.85
CA ASP A 222 -30.77 -0.39 -0.91
C ASP A 222 -31.22 -1.17 0.34
N LEU A 223 -30.41 -2.09 0.87
CA LEU A 223 -30.66 -2.86 2.09
C LEU A 223 -30.64 -1.98 3.35
N ALA A 224 -29.83 -0.94 3.37
CA ALA A 224 -29.72 -0.03 4.51
C ALA A 224 -30.88 0.97 4.61
N GLY A 225 -31.88 0.91 3.71
CA GLY A 225 -33.04 1.80 3.70
C GLY A 225 -32.59 3.26 3.68
N ALA A 226 -31.85 3.61 2.65
CA ALA A 226 -31.42 4.96 2.25
C ALA A 226 -31.50 6.06 3.33
N THR A 227 -30.79 5.91 4.41
CA THR A 227 -30.41 7.06 5.22
C THR A 227 -29.10 7.54 4.62
N THR A 228 -29.13 8.70 4.00
CA THR A 228 -28.04 9.37 3.34
C THR A 228 -26.78 9.31 4.19
N VAL A 229 -25.81 8.48 3.80
CA VAL A 229 -24.45 8.60 4.33
C VAL A 229 -23.81 9.71 3.53
N ALA A 230 -23.84 10.93 4.07
CA ALA A 230 -23.00 12.00 3.58
C ALA A 230 -21.52 11.57 3.73
N ILE A 231 -20.81 11.55 2.62
CA ILE A 231 -19.35 11.34 2.55
C ILE A 231 -18.67 12.68 2.84
#